data_48400d13854a0155dfc04598106f077f
#
_entry.id   48400d13854a0155dfc04598106f077f
#
_cell.length_a   1.000
_cell.length_b   1.000
_cell.length_c   1.000
_cell.angle_alpha   90.00
_cell.angle_beta   90.00
_cell.angle_gamma   90.00
#
_symmetry.space_group_name_H-M   'P 1'
#
loop_
_entity.id
_entity.type
_entity.pdbx_description
1 polymer ?
#
loop_
_entity_poly.entity_id
_entity_poly.type
_entity_poly.pdbx_seq_one_letter_code
_entity_poly.pdbx_strand_id
1 'polypeptide(L)'
;VVNKSYGYQTYDSINRINNDHIYDLASLTKVLASTLSIMKLYEDFGLNLNSPLSFYFKDLKKSNKKTTTIIEGLSHTSGWIPYISHQNYVKRKNGEFKKSVIRESKNQRFSAAINERLYLNKNYFKKLFKRIKKSKINKKGEYVYSGLFFFYIPNLIKKLSGKTFEQYFNTSLLDKTNAKLYFNPKEKVKKELIVPTEYDSIFRKTLIHGNVHDEAA
;
A
#
# COMPACT_ATOMS: atom_id res chain seq x y z
N VAL A 1 0.56 23.81 20.24
CA VAL A 1 0.60 22.40 19.78
C VAL A 1 0.80 21.52 21.01
N VAL A 2 -0.05 20.51 21.23
CA VAL A 2 0.11 19.53 22.31
C VAL A 2 0.79 18.31 21.72
N ASN A 3 1.97 17.91 22.27
CA ASN A 3 2.69 16.71 21.92
C ASN A 3 2.91 15.87 23.18
N LYS A 4 1.92 15.04 23.52
CA LYS A 4 1.92 14.18 24.72
C LYS A 4 1.56 12.76 24.34
N SER A 5 2.24 11.79 24.94
CA SER A 5 2.00 10.37 24.76
C SER A 5 1.30 9.77 25.98
N TYR A 6 0.35 8.86 25.76
CA TYR A 6 -0.45 8.20 26.78
C TYR A 6 -0.55 6.71 26.51
N GLY A 7 -0.61 5.90 27.57
CA GLY A 7 -0.89 4.48 27.51
C GLY A 7 0.33 3.63 27.14
N TYR A 8 0.07 2.48 26.52
CA TYR A 8 1.04 1.43 26.27
C TYR A 8 0.96 0.95 24.82
N GLN A 9 2.03 0.31 24.33
CA GLN A 9 2.11 -0.23 22.96
C GLN A 9 1.13 -1.39 22.72
N THR A 10 0.86 -2.18 23.76
CA THR A 10 0.01 -3.39 23.72
C THR A 10 -0.85 -3.47 24.98
N TYR A 11 -1.88 -4.34 24.97
CA TYR A 11 -2.81 -4.51 26.07
C TYR A 11 -2.20 -5.16 27.34
N ASP A 12 -0.99 -5.74 27.24
CA ASP A 12 -0.24 -6.26 28.40
C ASP A 12 0.29 -5.15 29.33
N SER A 13 0.22 -3.90 28.88
CA SER A 13 0.62 -2.70 29.65
C SER A 13 2.09 -2.71 30.11
N ILE A 14 2.97 -3.37 29.36
CA ILE A 14 4.40 -3.46 29.69
C ILE A 14 5.17 -2.25 29.15
N ASN A 15 5.05 -1.97 27.84
CA ASN A 15 5.82 -0.92 27.17
C ASN A 15 5.03 0.37 27.04
N ARG A 16 5.39 1.41 27.77
CA ARG A 16 4.75 2.74 27.68
C ARG A 16 5.04 3.40 26.34
N ILE A 17 4.04 4.09 25.80
CA ILE A 17 4.19 4.98 24.65
C ILE A 17 4.98 6.23 25.06
N ASN A 18 5.85 6.71 24.17
CA ASN A 18 6.53 8.00 24.26
C ASN A 18 6.48 8.72 22.89
N ASN A 19 6.96 9.95 22.85
CA ASN A 19 6.87 10.81 21.66
C ASN A 19 7.81 10.42 20.51
N ASP A 20 8.75 9.50 20.74
CA ASP A 20 9.68 8.99 19.71
C ASP A 20 9.15 7.76 19.00
N HIS A 21 8.04 7.20 19.46
CA HIS A 21 7.42 6.04 18.84
C HIS A 21 6.82 6.39 17.47
N ILE A 22 6.94 5.45 16.54
CA ILE A 22 6.37 5.53 15.20
C ILE A 22 5.23 4.51 15.03
N TYR A 23 4.29 4.88 14.20
CA TYR A 23 3.05 4.13 13.97
C TYR A 23 2.90 3.76 12.50
N ASP A 24 2.26 2.62 12.22
CA ASP A 24 1.79 2.30 10.89
C ASP A 24 0.68 3.28 10.49
N LEU A 25 0.91 4.01 9.43
CA LEU A 25 -0.05 5.00 8.91
C LEU A 25 -1.18 4.35 8.11
N ALA A 26 -1.04 3.07 7.76
CA ALA A 26 -2.01 2.35 6.94
C ALA A 26 -2.51 3.23 5.77
N SER A 27 -3.82 3.41 5.63
CA SER A 27 -4.41 4.19 4.54
C SER A 27 -4.11 5.69 4.56
N LEU A 28 -3.59 6.26 5.65
CA LEU A 28 -3.08 7.64 5.63
C LEU A 28 -1.92 7.79 4.64
N THR A 29 -1.21 6.71 4.33
CA THR A 29 -0.19 6.66 3.26
C THR A 29 -0.75 7.12 1.91
N LYS A 30 -2.03 6.85 1.61
CA LYS A 30 -2.67 7.30 0.37
C LYS A 30 -2.71 8.82 0.25
N VAL A 31 -2.91 9.51 1.37
CA VAL A 31 -2.90 10.98 1.43
C VAL A 31 -1.46 11.50 1.52
N LEU A 32 -0.72 11.08 2.55
CA LEU A 32 0.57 11.65 2.91
C LEU A 32 1.70 11.30 1.94
N ALA A 33 1.63 10.16 1.27
CA ALA A 33 2.67 9.76 0.33
C ALA A 33 2.15 9.70 -1.12
N SER A 34 1.09 8.94 -1.38
CA SER A 34 0.63 8.70 -2.75
C SER A 34 0.08 9.97 -3.40
N THR A 35 -0.85 10.67 -2.75
CA THR A 35 -1.47 11.88 -3.31
C THR A 35 -0.46 13.01 -3.42
N LEU A 36 0.36 13.24 -2.38
CA LEU A 36 1.41 14.27 -2.46
C LEU A 36 2.43 13.98 -3.56
N SER A 37 2.80 12.71 -3.78
CA SER A 37 3.66 12.34 -4.91
C SER A 37 3.00 12.60 -6.26
N ILE A 38 1.70 12.38 -6.39
CA ILE A 38 0.96 12.71 -7.63
C ILE A 38 0.90 14.24 -7.83
N MET A 39 0.66 15.01 -6.78
CA MET A 39 0.72 16.48 -6.85
C MET A 39 2.10 16.97 -7.31
N LYS A 40 3.16 16.35 -6.79
CA LYS A 40 4.52 16.65 -7.22
C LYS A 40 4.82 16.24 -8.66
N LEU A 41 4.28 15.11 -9.13
CA LEU A 41 4.36 14.72 -10.54
C LEU A 41 3.59 15.69 -11.45
N TYR A 42 2.46 16.23 -10.98
CA TYR A 42 1.74 17.28 -11.69
C TYR A 42 2.61 18.52 -11.87
N GLU A 43 3.28 18.95 -10.80
CA GLU A 43 4.18 20.11 -10.82
C GLU A 43 5.44 19.87 -11.67
N ASP A 44 6.16 18.76 -11.43
CA ASP A 44 7.48 18.52 -12.03
C ASP A 44 7.41 18.03 -13.49
N PHE A 45 6.36 17.29 -13.87
CA PHE A 45 6.27 16.60 -15.16
C PHE A 45 5.02 16.94 -15.95
N GLY A 46 4.20 17.89 -15.50
CA GLY A 46 2.96 18.28 -16.19
C GLY A 46 1.94 17.13 -16.26
N LEU A 47 1.87 16.28 -15.23
CA LEU A 47 0.94 15.15 -15.18
C LEU A 47 -0.51 15.66 -15.28
N ASN A 48 -1.20 15.38 -16.39
CA ASN A 48 -2.59 15.73 -16.52
C ASN A 48 -3.50 14.77 -15.72
N LEU A 49 -4.11 15.27 -14.65
CA LEU A 49 -4.98 14.50 -13.75
C LEU A 49 -6.27 14.00 -14.44
N ASN A 50 -6.70 14.64 -15.52
CA ASN A 50 -7.83 14.21 -16.34
C ASN A 50 -7.45 13.14 -17.38
N SER A 51 -6.17 12.82 -17.51
CA SER A 51 -5.75 11.70 -18.36
C SER A 51 -6.23 10.38 -17.82
N PRO A 52 -6.75 9.49 -18.69
CA PRO A 52 -7.13 8.15 -18.27
C PRO A 52 -5.88 7.35 -17.88
N LEU A 53 -5.99 6.55 -16.82
CA LEU A 53 -4.89 5.69 -16.35
C LEU A 53 -4.40 4.73 -17.45
N SER A 54 -5.27 4.37 -18.41
CA SER A 54 -4.94 3.55 -19.58
C SER A 54 -3.97 4.23 -20.56
N PHE A 55 -3.78 5.55 -20.47
CA PHE A 55 -2.74 6.26 -21.23
C PHE A 55 -1.35 5.79 -20.76
N TYR A 56 -1.19 5.62 -19.46
CA TYR A 56 0.06 5.18 -18.85
C TYR A 56 0.21 3.67 -18.83
N PHE A 57 -0.89 2.92 -18.72
CA PHE A 57 -0.92 1.46 -18.60
C PHE A 57 -1.69 0.81 -19.74
N LYS A 58 -0.97 0.39 -20.78
CA LYS A 58 -1.55 -0.18 -22.02
C LYS A 58 -2.48 -1.37 -21.77
N ASP A 59 -2.22 -2.14 -20.72
CA ASP A 59 -3.06 -3.30 -20.37
C ASP A 59 -4.47 -2.92 -19.89
N LEU A 60 -4.70 -1.69 -19.45
CA LEU A 60 -6.02 -1.16 -19.10
C LEU A 60 -6.86 -0.78 -20.32
N LYS A 61 -6.26 -0.57 -21.51
CA LYS A 61 -6.98 -0.17 -22.73
C LYS A 61 -8.11 -1.13 -23.12
N LYS A 62 -7.94 -2.42 -22.80
CA LYS A 62 -8.94 -3.48 -23.08
C LYS A 62 -9.73 -3.89 -21.83
N SER A 63 -9.94 -2.96 -20.88
CA SER A 63 -10.71 -3.23 -19.66
C SER A 63 -11.85 -2.24 -19.49
N ASN A 64 -12.78 -2.56 -18.60
CA ASN A 64 -13.85 -1.64 -18.19
C ASN A 64 -13.32 -0.39 -17.45
N LYS A 65 -12.02 -0.35 -17.14
CA LYS A 65 -11.33 0.74 -16.44
C LYS A 65 -10.58 1.69 -17.40
N LYS A 66 -10.73 1.49 -18.72
CA LYS A 66 -9.99 2.24 -19.74
C LYS A 66 -10.16 3.77 -19.65
N THR A 67 -11.31 4.23 -19.19
CA THR A 67 -11.65 5.65 -19.08
C THR A 67 -11.50 6.23 -17.68
N THR A 68 -11.01 5.46 -16.71
CA THR A 68 -10.77 5.96 -15.35
C THR A 68 -9.64 6.98 -15.38
N THR A 69 -9.91 8.20 -14.98
CA THR A 69 -8.91 9.28 -14.89
C THR A 69 -8.15 9.20 -13.57
N ILE A 70 -6.99 9.86 -13.49
CA ILE A 70 -6.19 9.92 -12.28
C ILE A 70 -6.98 10.62 -11.17
N ILE A 71 -7.65 11.72 -11.48
CA ILE A 71 -8.45 12.45 -10.48
C ILE A 71 -9.61 11.63 -9.96
N GLU A 72 -10.33 10.88 -10.80
CA GLU A 72 -11.39 9.96 -10.36
C GLU A 72 -10.87 8.88 -9.42
N GLY A 73 -9.64 8.38 -9.65
CA GLY A 73 -9.00 7.41 -8.78
C GLY A 73 -8.64 7.98 -7.41
N LEU A 74 -8.03 9.17 -7.39
CA LEU A 74 -7.62 9.86 -6.17
C LEU A 74 -8.82 10.30 -5.31
N SER A 75 -9.91 10.75 -5.95
CA SER A 75 -11.13 11.19 -5.26
C SER A 75 -12.11 10.06 -4.93
N HIS A 76 -11.76 8.81 -5.22
CA HIS A 76 -12.63 7.63 -5.01
C HIS A 76 -13.97 7.69 -5.76
N THR A 77 -14.04 8.41 -6.88
CA THR A 77 -15.24 8.55 -7.71
C THR A 77 -15.19 7.72 -9.00
N SER A 78 -14.14 6.90 -9.15
CA SER A 78 -13.88 6.09 -10.33
C SER A 78 -14.86 4.93 -10.56
N GLY A 79 -15.69 4.61 -9.58
CA GLY A 79 -16.58 3.45 -9.59
C GLY A 79 -15.86 2.11 -9.36
N TRP A 80 -14.56 2.09 -9.07
CA TRP A 80 -13.89 0.83 -8.75
C TRP A 80 -14.40 0.26 -7.44
N ILE A 81 -14.51 -1.08 -7.36
CA ILE A 81 -14.93 -1.73 -6.12
C ILE A 81 -13.93 -1.43 -4.98
N PRO A 82 -14.36 -1.43 -3.71
CA PRO A 82 -13.53 -1.07 -2.56
C PRO A 82 -12.22 -1.86 -2.47
N TYR A 83 -12.30 -3.18 -2.55
CA TYR A 83 -11.17 -4.08 -2.38
C TYR A 83 -11.39 -5.43 -3.10
N ILE A 84 -10.33 -6.22 -3.18
CA ILE A 84 -10.36 -7.62 -3.60
C ILE A 84 -9.90 -8.44 -2.40
N SER A 85 -10.73 -9.40 -1.96
CA SER A 85 -10.37 -10.28 -0.84
C SER A 85 -9.18 -11.19 -1.24
N HIS A 86 -7.98 -10.77 -0.86
CA HIS A 86 -6.73 -11.51 -1.15
C HIS A 86 -6.72 -12.89 -0.50
N GLN A 87 -7.32 -13.03 0.68
CA GLN A 87 -7.38 -14.29 1.41
C GLN A 87 -7.98 -15.43 0.58
N ASN A 88 -9.03 -15.14 -0.18
CA ASN A 88 -9.68 -16.11 -1.07
C ASN A 88 -8.75 -16.65 -2.18
N TYR A 89 -7.71 -15.91 -2.50
CA TYR A 89 -6.76 -16.29 -3.55
C TYR A 89 -5.49 -16.94 -3.03
N VAL A 90 -5.13 -16.71 -1.78
CA VAL A 90 -3.89 -17.20 -1.19
C VAL A 90 -4.11 -18.41 -0.29
N LYS A 91 -5.33 -18.61 0.22
CA LYS A 91 -5.71 -19.76 1.05
C LYS A 91 -6.48 -20.83 0.25
N ARG A 92 -6.41 -22.06 0.74
CA ARG A 92 -7.27 -23.19 0.35
C ARG A 92 -8.56 -23.13 1.16
N LYS A 93 -9.55 -23.97 0.81
CA LYS A 93 -10.82 -24.09 1.57
C LYS A 93 -10.61 -24.53 3.03
N ASN A 94 -9.58 -25.29 3.30
CA ASN A 94 -9.19 -25.73 4.67
C ASN A 94 -8.43 -24.66 5.48
N GLY A 95 -8.30 -23.44 4.95
CA GLY A 95 -7.61 -22.33 5.63
C GLY A 95 -6.08 -22.27 5.44
N GLU A 96 -5.45 -23.33 4.91
CA GLU A 96 -4.02 -23.36 4.67
C GLU A 96 -3.60 -22.45 3.50
N PHE A 97 -2.37 -21.95 3.55
CA PHE A 97 -1.81 -21.22 2.43
C PHE A 97 -1.55 -22.13 1.22
N LYS A 98 -1.85 -21.63 0.03
CA LYS A 98 -1.43 -22.26 -1.21
C LYS A 98 0.08 -22.17 -1.33
N LYS A 99 0.80 -23.28 -1.24
CA LYS A 99 2.27 -23.36 -1.34
C LYS A 99 2.85 -22.75 -2.63
N SER A 100 2.04 -22.62 -3.69
CA SER A 100 2.41 -21.90 -4.92
C SER A 100 2.38 -20.38 -4.79
N VAL A 101 1.77 -19.84 -3.72
CA VAL A 101 1.55 -18.40 -3.49
C VAL A 101 2.32 -17.91 -2.28
N ILE A 102 2.28 -18.61 -1.15
CA ILE A 102 2.96 -18.25 0.10
C ILE A 102 3.81 -19.42 0.57
N ARG A 103 5.00 -19.15 1.10
CA ARG A 103 5.92 -20.09 1.73
C ARG A 103 6.57 -19.48 2.96
N GLU A 104 7.05 -20.34 3.85
CA GLU A 104 7.81 -19.95 5.05
C GLU A 104 9.30 -19.73 4.77
N SER A 105 9.80 -20.12 3.59
CA SER A 105 11.19 -19.93 3.19
C SER A 105 11.35 -18.89 2.10
N LYS A 106 12.28 -17.96 2.29
CA LYS A 106 12.68 -16.96 1.29
C LYS A 106 13.52 -17.62 0.20
N ASN A 107 13.24 -17.29 -1.06
CA ASN A 107 14.06 -17.65 -2.22
C ASN A 107 13.78 -16.69 -3.39
N GLN A 108 14.42 -16.88 -4.55
CA GLN A 108 14.26 -15.99 -5.71
C GLN A 108 12.79 -15.81 -6.19
N ARG A 109 11.95 -16.82 -6.02
CA ARG A 109 10.54 -16.80 -6.42
C ARG A 109 9.63 -16.26 -5.31
N PHE A 110 9.97 -16.53 -4.05
CA PHE A 110 9.23 -16.12 -2.86
C PHE A 110 10.09 -15.11 -2.09
N SER A 111 10.10 -13.87 -2.55
CA SER A 111 11.00 -12.82 -2.05
C SER A 111 10.29 -11.64 -1.40
N ALA A 112 8.98 -11.46 -1.63
CA ALA A 112 8.22 -10.40 -1.00
C ALA A 112 7.80 -10.84 0.41
N ALA A 113 8.37 -10.23 1.45
CA ALA A 113 8.05 -10.54 2.83
C ALA A 113 6.63 -10.07 3.17
N ILE A 114 5.83 -10.97 3.76
CA ILE A 114 4.54 -10.65 4.39
C ILE A 114 4.77 -10.35 5.88
N ASN A 115 5.64 -11.15 6.49
CA ASN A 115 6.17 -10.98 7.84
C ASN A 115 7.53 -11.68 7.93
N GLU A 116 8.05 -11.90 9.13
CA GLU A 116 9.36 -12.54 9.36
C GLU A 116 9.43 -14.01 8.88
N ARG A 117 8.27 -14.67 8.76
CA ARG A 117 8.17 -16.12 8.47
C ARG A 117 7.51 -16.41 7.11
N LEU A 118 6.76 -15.48 6.55
CA LEU A 118 5.93 -15.71 5.36
C LEU A 118 6.40 -14.87 4.19
N TYR A 119 6.57 -15.51 3.04
CA TYR A 119 7.03 -14.88 1.80
C TYR A 119 6.06 -15.13 0.66
N LEU A 120 5.67 -14.05 0.00
CA LEU A 120 4.79 -14.06 -1.16
C LEU A 120 5.58 -14.32 -2.44
N ASN A 121 4.99 -15.11 -3.34
CA ASN A 121 5.50 -15.30 -4.67
C ASN A 121 5.48 -13.97 -5.45
N LYS A 122 6.62 -13.50 -5.94
CA LYS A 122 6.76 -12.23 -6.70
C LYS A 122 5.80 -12.09 -7.89
N ASN A 123 5.37 -13.21 -8.48
CA ASN A 123 4.39 -13.20 -9.56
C ASN A 123 2.95 -12.98 -9.08
N TYR A 124 2.69 -12.92 -7.78
CA TYR A 124 1.37 -12.64 -7.25
C TYR A 124 0.84 -11.27 -7.69
N PHE A 125 1.70 -10.26 -7.70
CA PHE A 125 1.33 -8.91 -8.15
C PHE A 125 0.83 -8.89 -9.60
N LYS A 126 1.42 -9.68 -10.51
CA LYS A 126 0.90 -9.82 -11.89
C LYS A 126 -0.53 -10.37 -11.89
N LYS A 127 -0.82 -11.33 -11.01
CA LYS A 127 -2.18 -11.90 -10.86
C LYS A 127 -3.13 -10.89 -10.22
N LEU A 128 -2.66 -10.10 -9.25
CA LEU A 128 -3.42 -9.03 -8.62
C LEU A 128 -3.86 -7.99 -9.65
N PHE A 129 -2.93 -7.42 -10.44
CA PHE A 129 -3.27 -6.46 -11.50
C PHE A 129 -4.26 -7.04 -12.52
N LYS A 130 -4.13 -8.33 -12.88
CA LYS A 130 -5.10 -9.01 -13.74
C LYS A 130 -6.50 -9.07 -13.11
N ARG A 131 -6.61 -9.29 -11.79
CA ARG A 131 -7.89 -9.30 -11.05
C ARG A 131 -8.47 -7.90 -10.96
N ILE A 132 -7.66 -6.90 -10.60
CA ILE A 132 -8.10 -5.49 -10.57
C ILE A 132 -8.68 -5.11 -11.94
N LYS A 133 -7.96 -5.39 -13.02
CA LYS A 133 -8.40 -5.11 -14.38
C LYS A 133 -9.76 -5.74 -14.73
N LYS A 134 -10.02 -6.96 -14.24
CA LYS A 134 -11.26 -7.72 -14.50
C LYS A 134 -12.36 -7.48 -13.47
N SER A 135 -12.09 -6.79 -12.37
CA SER A 135 -13.10 -6.55 -11.34
C SER A 135 -14.23 -5.68 -11.87
N LYS A 136 -15.41 -5.82 -11.25
CA LYS A 136 -16.57 -5.01 -11.57
C LYS A 136 -16.26 -3.52 -11.41
N ILE A 137 -17.01 -2.68 -12.08
CA ILE A 137 -17.03 -1.24 -11.91
C ILE A 137 -18.46 -0.84 -11.57
N ASN A 138 -18.61 -0.01 -10.55
CA ASN A 138 -19.86 0.59 -10.14
C ASN A 138 -20.10 1.88 -10.93
N LYS A 139 -21.15 2.60 -10.62
CA LYS A 139 -21.44 3.90 -11.23
C LYS A 139 -20.32 4.89 -10.91
N LYS A 140 -19.81 5.55 -11.95
CA LYS A 140 -18.84 6.63 -11.82
C LYS A 140 -19.49 7.90 -11.26
N GLY A 141 -18.69 8.74 -10.61
CA GLY A 141 -19.13 10.01 -10.04
C GLY A 141 -19.66 9.87 -8.59
N GLU A 142 -20.01 8.67 -8.15
CA GLU A 142 -20.38 8.42 -6.77
C GLU A 142 -19.12 8.10 -5.94
N TYR A 143 -19.06 8.64 -4.72
CA TYR A 143 -17.95 8.36 -3.81
C TYR A 143 -18.05 6.93 -3.27
N VAL A 144 -17.07 6.12 -3.63
CA VAL A 144 -16.89 4.76 -3.08
C VAL A 144 -15.40 4.58 -2.79
N TYR A 145 -15.03 4.57 -1.52
CA TYR A 145 -13.65 4.38 -1.11
C TYR A 145 -13.07 3.09 -1.71
N SER A 146 -11.99 3.21 -2.51
CA SER A 146 -11.33 2.08 -3.15
C SER A 146 -9.82 2.18 -3.03
N GLY A 147 -9.18 1.13 -2.49
CA GLY A 147 -7.73 0.99 -2.46
C GLY A 147 -7.14 0.53 -3.80
N LEU A 148 -7.94 -0.04 -4.71
CA LEU A 148 -7.43 -0.71 -5.90
C LEU A 148 -6.71 0.20 -6.89
N PHE A 149 -7.11 1.46 -6.98
CA PHE A 149 -6.44 2.45 -7.81
C PHE A 149 -5.01 2.71 -7.32
N PHE A 150 -4.80 2.74 -6.01
CA PHE A 150 -3.51 3.07 -5.39
C PHE A 150 -2.42 2.04 -5.68
N PHE A 151 -2.77 0.79 -6.01
CA PHE A 151 -1.78 -0.18 -6.51
C PHE A 151 -1.07 0.25 -7.80
N TYR A 152 -1.64 1.17 -8.58
CA TYR A 152 -1.01 1.69 -9.80
C TYR A 152 -0.07 2.86 -9.53
N ILE A 153 -0.20 3.56 -8.40
CA ILE A 153 0.56 4.78 -8.09
C ILE A 153 2.09 4.55 -8.10
N PRO A 154 2.64 3.50 -7.43
CA PRO A 154 4.08 3.25 -7.46
C PRO A 154 4.62 3.05 -8.88
N ASN A 155 3.86 2.35 -9.72
CA ASN A 155 4.24 2.12 -11.12
C ASN A 155 4.11 3.38 -11.98
N LEU A 156 3.14 4.25 -11.70
CA LEU A 156 2.98 5.53 -12.38
C LEU A 156 4.15 6.46 -12.06
N ILE A 157 4.51 6.56 -10.78
CA ILE A 157 5.66 7.33 -10.30
C ILE A 157 6.93 6.85 -10.99
N LYS A 158 7.19 5.54 -10.95
CA LYS A 158 8.38 4.96 -11.59
C LYS A 158 8.42 5.24 -13.11
N LYS A 159 7.26 5.19 -13.77
CA LYS A 159 7.17 5.42 -15.21
C LYS A 159 7.49 6.85 -15.60
N LEU A 160 7.09 7.84 -14.81
CA LEU A 160 7.27 9.26 -15.11
C LEU A 160 8.59 9.79 -14.59
N SER A 161 9.00 9.43 -13.38
CA SER A 161 10.19 9.96 -12.72
C SER A 161 11.44 9.08 -12.88
N GLY A 162 11.30 7.81 -13.31
CA GLY A 162 12.38 6.82 -13.31
C GLY A 162 12.73 6.26 -11.92
N LYS A 163 12.23 6.87 -10.83
CA LYS A 163 12.54 6.50 -9.44
C LYS A 163 11.52 5.51 -8.88
N THR A 164 11.90 4.74 -7.86
CA THR A 164 10.90 4.00 -7.06
C THR A 164 10.01 4.98 -6.29
N PHE A 165 8.85 4.49 -5.80
CA PHE A 165 7.93 5.33 -5.02
C PHE A 165 8.62 5.94 -3.80
N GLU A 166 9.33 5.12 -3.01
CA GLU A 166 10.07 5.58 -1.85
C GLU A 166 11.14 6.61 -2.21
N GLN A 167 11.97 6.34 -3.24
CA GLN A 167 13.00 7.28 -3.69
C GLN A 167 12.41 8.61 -4.13
N TYR A 168 11.30 8.57 -4.90
CA TYR A 168 10.66 9.79 -5.39
C TYR A 168 10.07 10.60 -4.23
N PHE A 169 9.31 9.94 -3.35
CA PHE A 169 8.72 10.59 -2.18
C PHE A 169 9.78 11.22 -1.29
N ASN A 170 10.83 10.47 -0.94
CA ASN A 170 11.90 10.99 -0.09
C ASN A 170 12.59 12.20 -0.73
N THR A 171 13.14 12.06 -1.93
CA THR A 171 13.94 13.13 -2.56
C THR A 171 13.11 14.34 -2.99
N SER A 172 11.85 14.17 -3.33
CA SER A 172 11.01 15.25 -3.86
C SER A 172 10.21 15.98 -2.79
N LEU A 173 9.89 15.31 -1.68
CA LEU A 173 9.00 15.81 -0.64
C LEU A 173 9.61 15.72 0.76
N LEU A 174 9.94 14.52 1.23
CA LEU A 174 10.29 14.28 2.64
C LEU A 174 11.57 15.00 3.06
N ASP A 175 12.62 14.95 2.24
CA ASP A 175 13.93 15.58 2.52
C ASP A 175 13.85 17.11 2.64
N LYS A 176 12.71 17.70 2.23
CA LYS A 176 12.41 19.14 2.38
C LYS A 176 11.67 19.47 3.67
N THR A 177 11.45 18.49 4.51
CA THR A 177 10.69 18.61 5.77
C THR A 177 11.48 18.03 6.93
N ASN A 178 11.03 18.32 8.16
CA ASN A 178 11.56 17.68 9.38
C ASN A 178 10.73 16.45 9.79
N ALA A 179 9.83 15.95 8.92
CA ALA A 179 8.98 14.82 9.23
C ALA A 179 9.76 13.50 9.21
N LYS A 180 9.48 12.63 10.17
CA LYS A 180 10.08 11.30 10.26
C LYS A 180 9.09 10.26 9.72
N LEU A 181 9.16 10.00 8.42
CA LEU A 181 8.34 9.00 7.74
C LEU A 181 9.25 7.93 7.11
N TYR A 182 8.84 6.66 7.20
CA TYR A 182 9.67 5.55 6.77
C TYR A 182 8.84 4.55 5.96
N PHE A 183 9.35 4.16 4.78
CA PHE A 183 8.97 2.92 4.16
C PHE A 183 9.85 1.80 4.75
N ASN A 184 9.27 0.62 5.02
CA ASN A 184 9.97 -0.51 5.64
C ASN A 184 10.74 -0.12 6.92
N PRO A 185 10.07 0.37 7.97
CA PRO A 185 10.71 0.94 9.15
C PRO A 185 11.66 -0.02 9.86
N LYS A 186 11.45 -1.34 9.78
CA LYS A 186 12.28 -2.37 10.41
C LYS A 186 13.77 -2.32 10.01
N GLU A 187 14.07 -1.80 8.82
CA GLU A 187 15.43 -1.69 8.32
C GLU A 187 16.11 -0.37 8.74
N LYS A 188 15.33 0.57 9.31
CA LYS A 188 15.75 1.95 9.54
C LYS A 188 15.59 2.43 10.98
N VAL A 189 14.70 1.79 11.72
CA VAL A 189 14.31 2.19 13.07
C VAL A 189 14.40 1.00 14.01
N LYS A 190 14.86 1.24 15.25
CA LYS A 190 14.88 0.21 16.30
C LYS A 190 13.48 -0.32 16.54
N LYS A 191 13.37 -1.64 16.71
CA LYS A 191 12.09 -2.34 16.84
C LYS A 191 11.25 -1.78 18.00
N GLU A 192 11.89 -1.42 19.09
CA GLU A 192 11.26 -0.90 20.32
C GLU A 192 10.53 0.43 20.10
N LEU A 193 10.95 1.19 19.08
CA LEU A 193 10.30 2.45 18.69
C LEU A 193 9.13 2.28 17.74
N ILE A 194 8.92 1.09 17.20
CA ILE A 194 7.81 0.80 16.29
C ILE A 194 6.65 0.27 17.12
N VAL A 195 5.52 0.96 17.11
CA VAL A 195 4.32 0.47 17.81
C VAL A 195 3.69 -0.65 16.99
N PRO A 196 3.36 -1.81 17.62
CA PRO A 196 2.62 -2.87 16.94
C PRO A 196 1.23 -2.38 16.50
N THR A 197 0.77 -2.82 15.33
CA THR A 197 -0.54 -2.44 14.80
C THR A 197 -1.66 -3.24 15.46
N GLU A 198 -1.61 -4.56 15.35
CA GLU A 198 -2.58 -5.49 15.93
C GLU A 198 -2.06 -6.93 15.92
N TYR A 199 -2.73 -7.83 16.64
CA TYR A 199 -2.54 -9.26 16.48
C TYR A 199 -3.47 -9.80 15.38
N ASP A 200 -2.88 -10.13 14.21
CA ASP A 200 -3.62 -10.75 13.11
C ASP A 200 -3.91 -12.23 13.39
N SER A 201 -5.05 -12.50 14.00
CA SER A 201 -5.50 -13.86 14.34
C SER A 201 -5.94 -14.69 13.13
N ILE A 202 -6.27 -14.03 12.01
CA ILE A 202 -6.93 -14.68 10.86
C ILE A 202 -5.92 -15.08 9.78
N PHE A 203 -5.06 -14.17 9.38
CA PHE A 203 -4.20 -14.36 8.22
C PHE A 203 -2.77 -14.72 8.60
N ARG A 204 -2.06 -13.84 9.34
CA ARG A 204 -0.64 -14.01 9.69
C ARG A 204 -0.42 -14.81 10.96
N LYS A 205 -1.43 -14.86 11.85
CA LYS A 205 -1.39 -15.48 13.18
C LYS A 205 -0.19 -15.01 14.01
N THR A 206 0.05 -13.70 13.96
CA THR A 206 1.15 -13.04 14.67
C THR A 206 0.84 -11.57 14.89
N LEU A 207 1.56 -10.98 15.83
CA LEU A 207 1.56 -9.53 16.05
C LEU A 207 2.14 -8.84 14.81
N ILE A 208 1.41 -7.89 14.23
CA ILE A 208 1.89 -7.06 13.14
C ILE A 208 2.74 -5.95 13.74
N HIS A 209 4.05 -6.02 13.53
CA HIS A 209 5.02 -5.14 14.14
C HIS A 209 6.02 -4.65 13.08
N GLY A 210 5.82 -3.45 12.57
CA GLY A 210 6.62 -2.83 11.51
C GLY A 210 6.50 -3.51 10.14
N ASN A 211 5.51 -4.36 9.95
CA ASN A 211 5.09 -4.88 8.64
C ASN A 211 3.84 -4.14 8.20
N VAL A 212 3.64 -4.04 6.89
CA VAL A 212 2.46 -3.41 6.31
C VAL A 212 1.19 -4.16 6.71
N HIS A 213 0.20 -3.43 7.24
CA HIS A 213 -1.14 -3.95 7.51
C HIS A 213 -2.04 -3.81 6.28
N ASP A 214 -2.08 -2.62 5.67
CA ASP A 214 -2.87 -2.32 4.46
C ASP A 214 -1.98 -2.46 3.21
N GLU A 215 -2.20 -3.51 2.41
CA GLU A 215 -1.42 -3.78 1.20
C GLU A 215 -1.63 -2.75 0.08
N ALA A 216 -2.64 -1.88 0.20
CA ALA A 216 -2.94 -0.80 -0.75
C ALA A 216 -2.47 0.58 -0.27
N ALA A 217 -1.79 0.62 0.88
CA ALA A 217 -1.24 1.86 1.44
C ALA A 217 0.10 2.23 0.82
#